data_3d31468138d33f4cef2610437d6bbb18
#
_entry.id   3d31468138d33f4cef2610437d6bbb18
#
_cell.length_a   1.000
_cell.length_b   1.000
_cell.length_c   1.000
_cell.angle_alpha   90.00
_cell.angle_beta   90.00
_cell.angle_gamma   90.00
#
_symmetry.space_group_name_H-M   'P 1'
#
loop_
_entity.id
_entity.type
_entity.pdbx_description
1 polymer ?
#
loop_
_entity_poly.entity_id
_entity_poly.type
_entity_poly.pdbx_seq_one_letter_code
_entity_poly.pdbx_strand_id
1 'polypeptide(L)'
;MIVEMKHLTLLCVAREGVKALESLRDLGCVHVDLSSADSPDFAAAKEDLAAAERAVRIVAKAAREVGKDAPVPEGEEVGRLENAKPASLVEEILKVDAERQAAEDEAEALRQTVRKYAPFGDFDPALAQSLRASGVPVRLAVDGGHPPQGKAFFGEELPEGWTEVPLPTERLSATQARLAAAEARAAVCLAALAKANARVSTIEARYPGLKDQVAFAAARDVLATQGEVSWLTGWVPASAVPRVRAKAVSRGWGILLREARPDETPPTLIRPPKVFRPVAALFSGLGIAPAYNEADVSVPFLCYFTLFFAMLVGDGGYGAIILALTAWGWYKTKPQEGGRHRPVLVRSWLTLLTVFSSATVAWGLLSNTWFGAGLPFARDWATVKWLADPSYGNMMLLCFTIGASHLIIARVWSGISMINDRVCLSQFGWAGIVFFMYWTTCSIVGIFSTFPSWLYWELGVSLALVFGFTLKGNELKSRGIELGMLPLNVMSCLGDIISYVRLFAVGLASVKVAQNFNDMAVGLALPIWIKWIPLVLILLVGHGLNFAMAGLSILVHAVRLNTLEFSNHKGISWAGYAFAPFKKH
;
A
#
# COMPACT_ATOMS: atom_id res chain seq x y z
N MET A 1 7.02 16.53 -16.75
CA MET A 1 6.04 16.71 -17.85
C MET A 1 5.34 15.39 -18.13
N ILE A 2 4.03 15.45 -18.34
CA ILE A 2 3.27 14.32 -18.91
C ILE A 2 3.66 14.22 -20.39
N VAL A 3 4.02 13.02 -20.81
CA VAL A 3 4.49 12.76 -22.18
C VAL A 3 3.29 12.62 -23.09
N GLU A 4 3.32 13.30 -24.24
CA GLU A 4 2.29 13.19 -25.25
C GLU A 4 2.18 11.77 -25.80
N MET A 5 0.96 11.24 -25.86
CA MET A 5 0.64 9.91 -26.35
C MET A 5 -0.05 9.99 -27.70
N LYS A 6 0.29 9.08 -28.59
CA LYS A 6 -0.42 8.88 -29.85
C LYS A 6 -1.14 7.53 -29.80
N HIS A 7 -2.36 7.51 -30.28
CA HIS A 7 -3.09 6.26 -30.46
C HIS A 7 -2.52 5.53 -31.68
N LEU A 8 -2.10 4.29 -31.47
CA LEU A 8 -1.56 3.41 -32.50
C LEU A 8 -2.60 2.37 -32.87
N THR A 9 -2.90 2.24 -34.16
CA THR A 9 -3.51 1.02 -34.71
C THR A 9 -2.50 0.36 -35.62
N LEU A 10 -2.12 -0.86 -35.27
CA LEU A 10 -1.18 -1.68 -36.04
C LEU A 10 -1.98 -2.72 -36.82
N LEU A 11 -1.71 -2.85 -38.12
CA LEU A 11 -2.32 -3.81 -39.02
C LEU A 11 -1.24 -4.77 -39.55
N CYS A 12 -1.50 -6.05 -39.52
CA CYS A 12 -0.61 -7.08 -40.08
C CYS A 12 -1.43 -8.19 -40.74
N VAL A 13 -0.76 -9.04 -41.50
CA VAL A 13 -1.37 -10.25 -42.06
C VAL A 13 -1.68 -11.22 -40.92
N ALA A 14 -2.85 -11.84 -40.91
CA ALA A 14 -3.34 -12.67 -39.81
C ALA A 14 -2.36 -13.78 -39.39
N ARG A 15 -1.74 -14.45 -40.34
CA ARG A 15 -0.70 -15.49 -40.10
C ARG A 15 0.57 -14.98 -39.42
N GLU A 16 0.80 -13.67 -39.42
CA GLU A 16 1.98 -13.04 -38.81
C GLU A 16 1.65 -12.32 -37.49
N GLY A 17 0.39 -12.35 -37.04
CA GLY A 17 -0.07 -11.62 -35.84
C GLY A 17 0.74 -11.91 -34.58
N VAL A 18 1.05 -13.18 -34.32
CA VAL A 18 1.87 -13.58 -33.16
C VAL A 18 3.31 -13.03 -33.25
N LYS A 19 3.93 -13.10 -34.46
CA LYS A 19 5.26 -12.53 -34.69
C LYS A 19 5.28 -11.00 -34.58
N ALA A 20 4.16 -10.36 -34.94
CA ALA A 20 3.99 -8.92 -34.75
C ALA A 20 3.95 -8.55 -33.27
N LEU A 21 3.22 -9.31 -32.44
CA LEU A 21 3.20 -9.14 -30.98
C LEU A 21 4.58 -9.35 -30.35
N GLU A 22 5.33 -10.39 -30.75
CA GLU A 22 6.70 -10.60 -30.28
C GLU A 22 7.60 -9.42 -30.61
N SER A 23 7.53 -8.93 -31.83
CA SER A 23 8.32 -7.78 -32.28
C SER A 23 7.92 -6.48 -31.57
N LEU A 24 6.65 -6.27 -31.22
CA LEU A 24 6.18 -5.14 -30.41
C LEU A 24 6.68 -5.25 -28.98
N ARG A 25 6.66 -6.45 -28.40
CA ARG A 25 7.21 -6.74 -27.08
C ARG A 25 8.70 -6.42 -27.01
N ASP A 26 9.45 -6.80 -28.03
CA ASP A 26 10.90 -6.49 -28.12
C ASP A 26 11.17 -5.00 -28.28
N LEU A 27 10.28 -4.22 -28.91
CA LEU A 27 10.36 -2.76 -28.97
C LEU A 27 10.16 -2.12 -27.58
N GLY A 28 9.29 -2.70 -26.76
CA GLY A 28 9.07 -2.29 -25.37
C GLY A 28 8.57 -0.85 -25.18
N CYS A 29 7.84 -0.30 -26.15
CA CYS A 29 7.43 1.11 -26.14
C CYS A 29 5.94 1.34 -26.44
N VAL A 30 5.15 0.29 -26.60
CA VAL A 30 3.71 0.35 -26.86
C VAL A 30 2.94 -0.13 -25.64
N HIS A 31 1.99 0.64 -25.17
CA HIS A 31 0.99 0.20 -24.20
C HIS A 31 -0.19 -0.37 -24.96
N VAL A 32 -0.42 -1.67 -24.82
CA VAL A 32 -1.56 -2.35 -25.45
C VAL A 32 -2.77 -2.20 -24.55
N ASP A 33 -3.92 -1.91 -25.13
CA ASP A 33 -5.19 -1.90 -24.40
C ASP A 33 -5.65 -3.35 -24.17
N LEU A 34 -5.57 -3.80 -22.93
CA LEU A 34 -5.87 -5.17 -22.52
C LEU A 34 -7.26 -5.30 -21.85
N SER A 35 -8.09 -4.28 -21.93
CA SER A 35 -9.37 -4.22 -21.21
C SER A 35 -10.37 -5.31 -21.60
N SER A 36 -10.23 -5.89 -22.79
CA SER A 36 -11.12 -6.93 -23.35
C SER A 36 -10.54 -8.35 -23.34
N ALA A 37 -9.40 -8.57 -22.65
CA ALA A 37 -8.80 -9.90 -22.58
C ALA A 37 -9.60 -10.83 -21.67
N ASP A 38 -10.16 -11.93 -22.20
CA ASP A 38 -11.00 -12.91 -21.47
C ASP A 38 -10.86 -14.33 -22.02
N SER A 39 -9.76 -14.67 -22.70
CA SER A 39 -9.56 -16.01 -23.28
C SER A 39 -9.17 -17.06 -22.22
N PRO A 40 -9.43 -18.35 -22.49
CA PRO A 40 -8.97 -19.45 -21.64
C PRO A 40 -7.46 -19.46 -21.43
N ASP A 41 -6.68 -19.10 -22.44
CA ASP A 41 -5.21 -19.03 -22.37
C ASP A 41 -4.73 -17.91 -21.45
N PHE A 42 -5.42 -16.75 -21.48
CA PHE A 42 -5.15 -15.66 -20.54
C PHE A 42 -5.52 -16.03 -19.12
N ALA A 43 -6.69 -16.67 -18.92
CA ALA A 43 -7.12 -17.16 -17.61
C ALA A 43 -6.12 -18.20 -17.04
N ALA A 44 -5.65 -19.14 -17.85
CA ALA A 44 -4.64 -20.13 -17.45
C ALA A 44 -3.31 -19.48 -17.06
N ALA A 45 -2.79 -18.55 -17.86
CA ALA A 45 -1.54 -17.85 -17.55
C ALA A 45 -1.66 -17.01 -16.25
N LYS A 46 -2.82 -16.39 -16.02
CA LYS A 46 -3.11 -15.64 -14.79
C LYS A 46 -3.17 -16.56 -13.58
N GLU A 47 -3.78 -17.74 -13.72
CA GLU A 47 -3.85 -18.75 -12.66
C GLU A 47 -2.46 -19.28 -12.30
N ASP A 48 -1.57 -19.55 -13.29
CA ASP A 48 -0.19 -19.97 -13.06
C ASP A 48 0.59 -18.92 -12.23
N LEU A 49 0.42 -17.64 -12.55
CA LEU A 49 1.05 -16.56 -11.77
C LEU A 49 0.48 -16.50 -10.35
N ALA A 50 -0.85 -16.56 -10.22
CA ALA A 50 -1.51 -16.54 -8.92
C ALA A 50 -1.15 -17.76 -8.06
N ALA A 51 -1.00 -18.95 -8.67
CA ALA A 51 -0.55 -20.18 -8.03
C ALA A 51 0.88 -20.03 -7.49
N ALA A 52 1.80 -19.45 -8.28
CA ALA A 52 3.16 -19.19 -7.84
C ALA A 52 3.21 -18.20 -6.66
N GLU A 53 2.40 -17.13 -6.70
CA GLU A 53 2.30 -16.17 -5.60
C GLU A 53 1.68 -16.81 -4.34
N ARG A 54 0.67 -17.67 -4.49
CA ARG A 54 0.08 -18.43 -3.38
C ARG A 54 1.12 -19.36 -2.73
N ALA A 55 1.86 -20.10 -3.54
CA ALA A 55 2.89 -21.02 -3.06
C ALA A 55 3.96 -20.30 -2.21
N VAL A 56 4.45 -19.15 -2.66
CA VAL A 56 5.41 -18.35 -1.88
C VAL A 56 4.83 -17.87 -0.56
N ARG A 57 3.57 -17.41 -0.54
CA ARG A 57 2.91 -17.00 0.71
C ARG A 57 2.74 -18.15 1.70
N ILE A 58 2.35 -19.34 1.22
CA ILE A 58 2.18 -20.56 2.03
C ILE A 58 3.51 -20.93 2.70
N VAL A 59 4.56 -21.03 1.91
CA VAL A 59 5.89 -21.43 2.39
C VAL A 59 6.46 -20.39 3.37
N ALA A 60 6.29 -19.09 3.09
CA ALA A 60 6.72 -18.03 3.99
C ALA A 60 5.94 -18.03 5.32
N LYS A 61 4.65 -18.37 5.29
CA LYS A 61 3.83 -18.54 6.50
C LYS A 61 4.31 -19.75 7.31
N ALA A 62 4.46 -20.91 6.69
CA ALA A 62 4.94 -22.14 7.32
C ALA A 62 6.31 -21.96 7.98
N ALA A 63 7.24 -21.27 7.30
CA ALA A 63 8.57 -20.99 7.85
C ALA A 63 8.54 -20.07 9.10
N ARG A 64 7.54 -19.22 9.24
CA ARG A 64 7.34 -18.39 10.45
C ARG A 64 6.75 -19.19 11.61
N GLU A 65 5.83 -20.11 11.31
CA GLU A 65 5.15 -20.94 12.30
C GLU A 65 6.09 -21.99 12.93
N VAL A 66 6.91 -22.65 12.11
CA VAL A 66 7.83 -23.70 12.56
C VAL A 66 9.06 -23.12 13.28
N GLY A 67 9.48 -21.88 12.93
CA GLY A 67 10.73 -21.30 13.44
C GLY A 67 11.98 -21.89 12.77
N LYS A 68 13.15 -21.26 13.04
CA LYS A 68 14.40 -21.63 12.36
C LYS A 68 15.07 -22.89 12.90
N ASP A 69 14.83 -23.25 14.16
CA ASP A 69 15.56 -24.28 14.89
C ASP A 69 14.70 -25.50 15.27
N ALA A 70 13.47 -25.60 14.76
CA ALA A 70 12.60 -26.72 15.07
C ALA A 70 13.07 -28.00 14.33
N PRO A 71 13.11 -29.16 15.00
CA PRO A 71 13.44 -30.44 14.38
C PRO A 71 12.40 -30.74 13.29
N VAL A 72 12.86 -30.94 12.07
CA VAL A 72 11.99 -31.31 10.95
C VAL A 72 11.78 -32.82 10.97
N PRO A 73 10.57 -33.33 11.17
CA PRO A 73 10.31 -34.75 11.10
C PRO A 73 10.61 -35.26 9.68
N GLU A 74 11.19 -36.44 9.58
CA GLU A 74 11.39 -37.12 8.30
C GLU A 74 10.04 -37.59 7.76
N GLY A 75 9.74 -37.23 6.51
CA GLY A 75 8.51 -37.59 5.82
C GLY A 75 8.68 -37.61 4.32
N GLU A 76 7.84 -38.35 3.63
CA GLU A 76 7.83 -38.44 2.17
C GLU A 76 7.59 -37.07 1.52
N GLU A 77 6.77 -36.23 2.15
CA GLU A 77 6.42 -34.88 1.70
C GLU A 77 7.64 -33.96 1.67
N VAL A 78 8.57 -34.12 2.61
CA VAL A 78 9.84 -33.38 2.64
C VAL A 78 10.69 -33.78 1.42
N GLY A 79 10.83 -35.05 1.15
CA GLY A 79 11.57 -35.57 0.00
C GLY A 79 10.93 -35.14 -1.34
N ARG A 80 9.60 -35.11 -1.42
CA ARG A 80 8.85 -34.63 -2.61
C ARG A 80 9.19 -33.16 -2.92
N LEU A 81 9.14 -32.28 -1.91
CA LEU A 81 9.44 -30.85 -2.10
C LEU A 81 10.92 -30.60 -2.35
N GLU A 82 11.84 -31.36 -1.77
CA GLU A 82 13.28 -31.22 -2.02
C GLU A 82 13.67 -31.63 -3.43
N ASN A 83 13.11 -32.73 -3.93
CA ASN A 83 13.44 -33.29 -5.24
C ASN A 83 12.59 -32.75 -6.39
N ALA A 84 11.55 -31.95 -6.10
CA ALA A 84 10.69 -31.36 -7.10
C ALA A 84 11.48 -30.51 -8.10
N LYS A 85 11.19 -30.68 -9.40
CA LYS A 85 11.78 -29.84 -10.45
C LYS A 85 11.27 -28.39 -10.29
N PRO A 86 12.05 -27.37 -10.68
CA PRO A 86 11.60 -25.98 -10.62
C PRO A 86 10.24 -25.71 -11.29
N ALA A 87 9.90 -26.49 -12.32
CA ALA A 87 8.65 -26.36 -13.04
C ALA A 87 7.43 -26.86 -12.23
N SER A 88 7.55 -27.98 -11.51
CA SER A 88 6.49 -28.62 -10.73
C SER A 88 6.49 -28.22 -9.25
N LEU A 89 7.48 -27.43 -8.79
CA LEU A 89 7.61 -27.05 -7.37
C LEU A 89 6.39 -26.31 -6.84
N VAL A 90 5.78 -25.43 -7.64
CA VAL A 90 4.58 -24.69 -7.26
C VAL A 90 3.41 -25.63 -7.03
N GLU A 91 3.19 -26.56 -7.94
CA GLU A 91 2.12 -27.57 -7.87
C GLU A 91 2.29 -28.47 -6.64
N GLU A 92 3.52 -28.96 -6.39
CA GLU A 92 3.83 -29.80 -5.22
C GLU A 92 3.61 -29.05 -3.90
N ILE A 93 3.97 -27.76 -3.81
CA ILE A 93 3.72 -26.93 -2.64
C ILE A 93 2.22 -26.81 -2.37
N LEU A 94 1.42 -26.52 -3.40
CA LEU A 94 -0.03 -26.40 -3.27
C LEU A 94 -0.67 -27.73 -2.89
N LYS A 95 -0.15 -28.86 -3.38
CA LYS A 95 -0.63 -30.20 -3.03
C LYS A 95 -0.33 -30.54 -1.59
N VAL A 96 0.90 -30.31 -1.11
CA VAL A 96 1.26 -30.54 0.30
C VAL A 96 0.47 -29.62 1.25
N ASP A 97 0.18 -28.36 0.84
CA ASP A 97 -0.69 -27.49 1.63
C ASP A 97 -2.13 -28.00 1.70
N ALA A 98 -2.67 -28.53 0.62
CA ALA A 98 -3.99 -29.15 0.62
C ALA A 98 -4.02 -30.41 1.52
N GLU A 99 -2.99 -31.26 1.48
CA GLU A 99 -2.82 -32.41 2.37
C GLU A 99 -2.76 -31.97 3.86
N ARG A 100 -2.04 -30.87 4.15
CA ARG A 100 -1.96 -30.26 5.48
C ARG A 100 -3.34 -29.80 5.95
N GLN A 101 -4.07 -29.02 5.12
CA GLN A 101 -5.40 -28.52 5.46
C GLN A 101 -6.37 -29.67 5.72
N ALA A 102 -6.37 -30.70 4.88
CA ALA A 102 -7.22 -31.87 5.07
C ALA A 102 -6.92 -32.62 6.39
N ALA A 103 -5.63 -32.72 6.76
CA ALA A 103 -5.21 -33.33 8.03
C ALA A 103 -5.62 -32.46 9.24
N GLU A 104 -5.53 -31.13 9.13
CA GLU A 104 -5.99 -30.20 10.18
C GLU A 104 -7.52 -30.25 10.38
N ASP A 105 -8.29 -30.29 9.29
CA ASP A 105 -9.74 -30.40 9.33
C ASP A 105 -10.18 -31.76 9.96
N GLU A 106 -9.48 -32.86 9.59
CA GLU A 106 -9.71 -34.17 10.22
C GLU A 106 -9.39 -34.15 11.72
N ALA A 107 -8.25 -33.52 12.08
CA ALA A 107 -7.85 -33.41 13.49
C ALA A 107 -8.87 -32.59 14.30
N GLU A 108 -9.38 -31.48 13.75
CA GLU A 108 -10.39 -30.67 14.45
C GLU A 108 -11.71 -31.43 14.63
N ALA A 109 -12.19 -32.15 13.61
CA ALA A 109 -13.38 -33.00 13.72
C ALA A 109 -13.20 -34.11 14.79
N LEU A 110 -12.02 -34.72 14.81
CA LEU A 110 -11.70 -35.75 15.81
C LEU A 110 -11.54 -35.13 17.22
N ARG A 111 -10.99 -33.95 17.39
CA ARG A 111 -10.94 -33.21 18.67
C ARG A 111 -12.35 -32.96 19.22
N GLN A 112 -13.26 -32.51 18.38
CA GLN A 112 -14.65 -32.31 18.78
C GLN A 112 -15.28 -33.63 19.24
N THR A 113 -15.01 -34.73 18.52
CA THR A 113 -15.47 -36.07 18.88
C THR A 113 -14.88 -36.53 20.22
N VAL A 114 -13.57 -36.36 20.42
CA VAL A 114 -12.88 -36.66 21.68
C VAL A 114 -13.48 -35.85 22.83
N ARG A 115 -13.67 -34.53 22.66
CA ARG A 115 -14.28 -33.66 23.69
C ARG A 115 -15.70 -34.13 24.05
N LYS A 116 -16.49 -34.56 23.06
CA LYS A 116 -17.87 -35.03 23.24
C LYS A 116 -17.92 -36.30 24.07
N TYR A 117 -17.01 -37.25 23.83
CA TYR A 117 -17.03 -38.57 24.48
C TYR A 117 -16.07 -38.72 25.67
N ALA A 118 -15.17 -37.77 25.88
CA ALA A 118 -14.27 -37.78 27.03
C ALA A 118 -14.96 -37.95 28.40
N PRO A 119 -16.14 -37.36 28.67
CA PRO A 119 -16.83 -37.53 29.95
C PRO A 119 -17.28 -38.95 30.24
N PHE A 120 -17.37 -39.85 29.21
CA PHE A 120 -17.82 -41.21 29.34
C PHE A 120 -16.68 -42.23 29.55
N GLY A 121 -15.43 -41.79 29.38
CA GLY A 121 -14.27 -42.69 29.43
C GLY A 121 -14.13 -43.59 28.21
N ASP A 122 -13.14 -44.49 28.26
CA ASP A 122 -12.90 -45.44 27.16
C ASP A 122 -13.69 -46.74 27.36
N PHE A 123 -14.80 -46.86 26.70
CA PHE A 123 -15.63 -48.07 26.71
C PHE A 123 -15.77 -48.64 25.28
N ASP A 124 -16.17 -49.92 25.20
CA ASP A 124 -16.40 -50.58 23.92
C ASP A 124 -17.82 -50.29 23.41
N PRO A 125 -17.99 -49.55 22.32
CA PRO A 125 -19.31 -49.28 21.75
C PRO A 125 -20.06 -50.53 21.33
N ALA A 126 -19.38 -51.62 20.96
CA ALA A 126 -19.98 -52.88 20.58
C ALA A 126 -20.72 -53.52 21.74
N LEU A 127 -20.24 -53.38 22.97
CA LEU A 127 -20.94 -53.85 24.17
C LEU A 127 -22.25 -53.09 24.39
N ALA A 128 -22.26 -51.77 24.20
CA ALA A 128 -23.49 -50.97 24.32
C ALA A 128 -24.51 -51.31 23.23
N GLN A 129 -24.05 -51.62 22.01
CA GLN A 129 -24.89 -52.05 20.91
C GLN A 129 -25.47 -53.47 21.14
N SER A 130 -24.68 -54.41 21.67
CA SER A 130 -25.12 -55.76 22.00
C SER A 130 -26.18 -55.77 23.12
N LEU A 131 -26.00 -54.90 24.13
CA LEU A 131 -26.99 -54.70 25.20
C LEU A 131 -28.30 -54.15 24.63
N ARG A 132 -28.26 -53.19 23.71
CA ARG A 132 -29.47 -52.70 23.00
C ARG A 132 -30.13 -53.78 22.19
N ALA A 133 -29.36 -54.60 21.50
CA ALA A 133 -29.92 -55.75 20.74
C ALA A 133 -30.58 -56.82 21.63
N SER A 134 -30.10 -56.92 22.88
CA SER A 134 -30.66 -57.81 23.89
C SER A 134 -31.89 -57.23 24.64
N GLY A 135 -32.38 -56.05 24.21
CA GLY A 135 -33.58 -55.42 24.78
C GLY A 135 -33.30 -54.49 25.98
N VAL A 136 -32.02 -54.18 26.29
CA VAL A 136 -31.66 -53.25 27.35
C VAL A 136 -31.40 -51.85 26.73
N PRO A 137 -32.25 -50.83 27.00
CA PRO A 137 -32.07 -49.52 26.44
C PRO A 137 -30.88 -48.82 27.12
N VAL A 138 -29.72 -48.76 26.43
CA VAL A 138 -28.54 -48.04 26.88
C VAL A 138 -28.51 -46.65 26.26
N ARG A 139 -28.51 -45.61 27.08
CA ARG A 139 -28.42 -44.20 26.65
C ARG A 139 -27.21 -43.53 27.30
N LEU A 140 -26.48 -42.76 26.54
CA LEU A 140 -25.43 -41.88 27.06
C LEU A 140 -26.01 -40.48 27.23
N ALA A 141 -25.80 -39.87 28.39
CA ALA A 141 -26.24 -38.50 28.59
C ALA A 141 -25.19 -37.70 29.38
N VAL A 142 -25.16 -36.41 29.14
CA VAL A 142 -24.25 -35.45 29.78
C VAL A 142 -25.10 -34.45 30.56
N ASP A 143 -24.65 -34.11 31.77
CA ASP A 143 -25.25 -33.03 32.56
C ASP A 143 -24.81 -31.66 32.05
N GLY A 144 -25.56 -30.59 32.41
CA GLY A 144 -25.21 -29.19 32.07
C GLY A 144 -24.09 -28.57 32.91
N GLY A 145 -23.36 -29.39 33.71
CA GLY A 145 -22.31 -28.92 34.60
C GLY A 145 -21.00 -28.52 33.89
N HIS A 146 -20.16 -27.76 34.59
CA HIS A 146 -18.80 -27.42 34.14
C HIS A 146 -17.78 -27.90 35.19
N PRO A 147 -16.96 -28.94 34.91
CA PRO A 147 -16.92 -29.79 33.71
C PRO A 147 -18.14 -30.73 33.58
N PRO A 148 -18.58 -31.01 32.33
CA PRO A 148 -19.73 -31.90 32.10
C PRO A 148 -19.42 -33.34 32.56
N GLN A 149 -20.36 -33.96 33.29
CA GLN A 149 -20.25 -35.36 33.68
C GLN A 149 -21.08 -36.21 32.75
N GLY A 150 -20.46 -37.26 32.19
CA GLY A 150 -21.11 -38.23 31.35
C GLY A 150 -21.54 -39.49 32.14
N LYS A 151 -22.75 -39.97 31.95
CA LYS A 151 -23.25 -41.23 32.52
C LYS A 151 -24.00 -42.05 31.50
N ALA A 152 -23.95 -43.38 31.67
CA ALA A 152 -24.78 -44.31 30.93
C ALA A 152 -26.06 -44.62 31.76
N PHE A 153 -27.19 -44.49 31.14
CA PHE A 153 -28.49 -44.78 31.72
C PHE A 153 -29.09 -46.04 31.05
N PHE A 154 -29.70 -46.85 31.87
CA PHE A 154 -30.36 -48.10 31.45
C PHE A 154 -31.85 -47.95 31.71
N GLY A 155 -32.60 -47.37 30.77
CA GLY A 155 -34.03 -47.11 30.91
C GLY A 155 -34.59 -46.27 29.76
N GLU A 156 -35.92 -46.16 29.70
CA GLU A 156 -36.62 -45.44 28.61
C GLU A 156 -36.64 -43.91 28.81
N GLU A 157 -36.52 -43.42 30.06
CA GLU A 157 -36.56 -42.00 30.38
C GLU A 157 -35.22 -41.50 30.93
N LEU A 158 -34.83 -40.29 30.52
CA LEU A 158 -33.66 -39.59 31.06
C LEU A 158 -34.09 -38.63 32.18
N PRO A 159 -33.32 -38.51 33.29
CA PRO A 159 -33.61 -37.53 34.34
C PRO A 159 -33.59 -36.10 33.80
N GLU A 160 -34.36 -35.19 34.42
CA GLU A 160 -34.35 -33.77 34.08
C GLU A 160 -32.96 -33.17 34.20
N GLY A 161 -32.56 -32.36 33.19
CA GLY A 161 -31.25 -31.70 33.14
C GLY A 161 -30.14 -32.51 32.43
N TRP A 162 -30.43 -33.73 31.95
CA TRP A 162 -29.50 -34.56 31.18
C TRP A 162 -29.81 -34.51 29.68
N THR A 163 -28.78 -34.30 28.86
CA THR A 163 -28.90 -34.27 27.40
C THR A 163 -28.36 -35.56 26.80
N GLU A 164 -29.15 -36.23 25.97
CA GLU A 164 -28.75 -37.48 25.31
C GLU A 164 -27.65 -37.24 24.29
N VAL A 165 -26.62 -38.12 24.33
CA VAL A 165 -25.50 -38.15 23.37
C VAL A 165 -25.59 -39.48 22.60
N PRO A 166 -25.53 -39.46 21.25
CA PRO A 166 -25.54 -40.69 20.48
C PRO A 166 -24.36 -41.59 20.86
N LEU A 167 -24.53 -42.93 20.72
CA LEU A 167 -23.43 -43.85 20.97
C LEU A 167 -22.30 -43.64 19.96
N PRO A 168 -21.02 -43.65 20.43
CA PRO A 168 -19.89 -43.57 19.53
C PRO A 168 -19.80 -44.78 18.62
N THR A 169 -19.20 -44.60 17.46
CA THR A 169 -18.95 -45.70 16.50
C THR A 169 -17.69 -46.48 16.82
N GLU A 170 -16.72 -45.83 17.48
CA GLU A 170 -15.39 -46.37 17.82
C GLU A 170 -15.06 -46.07 19.29
N ARG A 171 -14.08 -46.80 19.84
CA ARG A 171 -13.54 -46.52 21.18
C ARG A 171 -12.87 -45.17 21.24
N LEU A 172 -12.93 -44.51 22.39
CA LEU A 172 -12.30 -43.22 22.61
C LEU A 172 -10.78 -43.27 22.36
N SER A 173 -10.10 -44.32 22.82
CA SER A 173 -8.68 -44.58 22.58
C SER A 173 -8.33 -44.69 21.09
N ALA A 174 -9.19 -45.33 20.28
CA ALA A 174 -9.01 -45.40 18.82
C ALA A 174 -9.16 -44.01 18.16
N THR A 175 -10.17 -43.24 18.59
CA THR A 175 -10.37 -41.86 18.12
C THR A 175 -9.20 -40.96 18.50
N GLN A 176 -8.66 -41.11 19.72
CA GLN A 176 -7.45 -40.37 20.15
C GLN A 176 -6.21 -40.76 19.35
N ALA A 177 -6.01 -42.03 19.04
CA ALA A 177 -4.92 -42.49 18.17
C ALA A 177 -5.02 -41.90 16.75
N ARG A 178 -6.23 -41.87 16.19
CA ARG A 178 -6.47 -41.21 14.88
C ARG A 178 -6.22 -39.71 14.93
N LEU A 179 -6.62 -39.05 16.01
CA LEU A 179 -6.34 -37.63 16.23
C LEU A 179 -4.82 -37.38 16.23
N ALA A 180 -4.07 -38.12 17.02
CA ALA A 180 -2.60 -38.00 17.07
C ALA A 180 -1.94 -38.25 15.70
N ALA A 181 -2.45 -39.22 14.91
CA ALA A 181 -1.98 -39.51 13.59
C ALA A 181 -2.29 -38.35 12.58
N ALA A 182 -3.48 -37.73 12.68
CA ALA A 182 -3.84 -36.58 11.86
C ALA A 182 -3.00 -35.35 12.22
N GLU A 183 -2.78 -35.08 13.50
CA GLU A 183 -1.90 -34.00 13.98
C GLU A 183 -0.44 -34.21 13.53
N ALA A 184 0.05 -35.44 13.61
CA ALA A 184 1.40 -35.76 13.13
C ALA A 184 1.54 -35.55 11.62
N ARG A 185 0.55 -35.96 10.82
CA ARG A 185 0.54 -35.69 9.36
C ARG A 185 0.54 -34.19 9.05
N ALA A 186 -0.30 -33.42 9.72
CA ALA A 186 -0.33 -31.97 9.56
C ALA A 186 1.02 -31.33 9.92
N ALA A 187 1.65 -31.77 11.00
CA ALA A 187 2.97 -31.29 11.43
C ALA A 187 4.08 -31.63 10.41
N VAL A 188 4.08 -32.84 9.82
CA VAL A 188 5.04 -33.23 8.78
C VAL A 188 4.86 -32.36 7.51
N CYS A 189 3.62 -32.16 7.06
CA CYS A 189 3.34 -31.28 5.92
C CYS A 189 3.79 -29.83 6.19
N LEU A 190 3.50 -29.30 7.38
CA LEU A 190 3.92 -27.96 7.78
C LEU A 190 5.47 -27.81 7.81
N ALA A 191 6.16 -28.81 8.35
CA ALA A 191 7.61 -28.84 8.37
C ALA A 191 8.22 -28.94 6.95
N ALA A 192 7.62 -29.75 6.07
CA ALA A 192 8.02 -29.84 4.66
C ALA A 192 7.87 -28.50 3.95
N LEU A 193 6.74 -27.79 4.13
CA LEU A 193 6.51 -26.47 3.59
C LEU A 193 7.52 -25.45 4.15
N ALA A 194 7.82 -25.48 5.45
CA ALA A 194 8.80 -24.60 6.07
C ALA A 194 10.21 -24.79 5.46
N LYS A 195 10.61 -26.04 5.23
CA LYS A 195 11.90 -26.37 4.60
C LYS A 195 11.97 -25.92 3.14
N ALA A 196 10.85 -25.96 2.41
CA ALA A 196 10.75 -25.47 1.04
C ALA A 196 11.02 -23.96 0.92
N ASN A 197 11.03 -23.21 2.06
CA ASN A 197 11.39 -21.79 2.07
C ASN A 197 12.80 -21.51 1.54
N ALA A 198 13.74 -22.46 1.68
CA ALA A 198 15.06 -22.35 1.07
C ALA A 198 15.03 -22.27 -0.46
N ARG A 199 13.95 -22.73 -1.09
CA ARG A 199 13.75 -22.77 -2.55
C ARG A 199 12.84 -21.65 -3.08
N VAL A 200 12.37 -20.74 -2.24
CA VAL A 200 11.49 -19.61 -2.65
C VAL A 200 12.13 -18.78 -3.75
N SER A 201 13.44 -18.53 -3.68
CA SER A 201 14.17 -17.79 -4.72
C SER A 201 14.06 -18.42 -6.12
N THR A 202 13.89 -19.74 -6.19
CA THR A 202 13.69 -20.46 -7.46
C THR A 202 12.31 -20.16 -8.07
N ILE A 203 11.28 -20.02 -7.23
CA ILE A 203 9.93 -19.64 -7.67
C ILE A 203 9.92 -18.16 -8.07
N GLU A 204 10.51 -17.28 -7.25
CA GLU A 204 10.59 -15.85 -7.53
C GLU A 204 11.36 -15.54 -8.82
N ALA A 205 12.39 -16.32 -9.12
CA ALA A 205 13.15 -16.20 -10.39
C ALA A 205 12.28 -16.46 -11.63
N ARG A 206 11.14 -17.14 -11.49
CA ARG A 206 10.19 -17.42 -12.59
C ARG A 206 9.14 -16.31 -12.74
N TYR A 207 8.92 -15.44 -11.75
CA TYR A 207 7.90 -14.39 -11.84
C TYR A 207 8.01 -13.51 -13.07
N PRO A 208 9.20 -13.03 -13.50
CA PRO A 208 9.29 -12.26 -14.73
C PRO A 208 8.73 -13.02 -15.94
N GLY A 209 9.09 -14.30 -16.08
CA GLY A 209 8.59 -15.14 -17.17
C GLY A 209 7.09 -15.40 -17.11
N LEU A 210 6.52 -15.63 -15.91
CA LEU A 210 5.08 -15.80 -15.74
C LEU A 210 4.31 -14.50 -16.04
N LYS A 211 4.82 -13.35 -15.59
CA LYS A 211 4.25 -12.04 -15.93
C LYS A 211 4.31 -11.77 -17.44
N ASP A 212 5.41 -12.15 -18.10
CA ASP A 212 5.52 -12.04 -19.54
C ASP A 212 4.51 -12.94 -20.27
N GLN A 213 4.25 -14.14 -19.76
CA GLN A 213 3.23 -15.05 -20.31
C GLN A 213 1.82 -14.46 -20.18
N VAL A 214 1.48 -13.94 -19.00
CA VAL A 214 0.18 -13.26 -18.78
C VAL A 214 0.02 -12.08 -19.73
N ALA A 215 1.02 -11.21 -19.81
CA ALA A 215 0.97 -10.03 -20.69
C ALA A 215 0.87 -10.42 -22.16
N PHE A 216 1.57 -11.47 -22.56
CA PHE A 216 1.55 -11.97 -23.95
C PHE A 216 0.23 -12.66 -24.29
N ALA A 217 -0.31 -13.49 -23.40
CA ALA A 217 -1.62 -14.12 -23.58
C ALA A 217 -2.73 -13.06 -23.69
N ALA A 218 -2.72 -12.04 -22.81
CA ALA A 218 -3.65 -10.93 -22.90
C ALA A 218 -3.53 -10.14 -24.21
N ALA A 219 -2.30 -9.84 -24.65
CA ALA A 219 -2.08 -9.13 -25.91
C ALA A 219 -2.51 -9.96 -27.14
N ARG A 220 -2.36 -11.29 -27.08
CA ARG A 220 -2.84 -12.20 -28.13
C ARG A 220 -4.36 -12.24 -28.20
N ASP A 221 -5.00 -12.20 -27.06
CA ASP A 221 -6.47 -12.24 -26.94
C ASP A 221 -7.14 -10.98 -27.52
N VAL A 222 -6.54 -9.82 -27.31
CA VAL A 222 -7.07 -8.55 -27.86
C VAL A 222 -6.64 -8.29 -29.32
N LEU A 223 -5.86 -9.19 -29.92
CA LEU A 223 -5.51 -9.13 -31.34
C LEU A 223 -6.73 -9.49 -32.19
N ALA A 224 -7.45 -8.48 -32.64
CA ALA A 224 -8.63 -8.70 -33.49
C ALA A 224 -8.20 -9.20 -34.88
N THR A 225 -8.97 -10.14 -35.45
CA THR A 225 -8.71 -10.72 -36.76
C THR A 225 -10.00 -10.75 -37.58
N GLN A 226 -9.92 -10.27 -38.81
CA GLN A 226 -11.00 -10.36 -39.77
C GLN A 226 -10.44 -10.75 -41.15
N GLY A 227 -10.78 -11.93 -41.60
CA GLY A 227 -10.24 -12.49 -42.84
C GLY A 227 -8.71 -12.65 -42.78
N GLU A 228 -8.01 -12.04 -43.71
CA GLU A 228 -6.54 -12.09 -43.82
C GLU A 228 -5.81 -11.03 -43.01
N VAL A 229 -6.53 -10.14 -42.31
CA VAL A 229 -5.95 -9.00 -41.58
C VAL A 229 -6.19 -9.14 -40.10
N SER A 230 -5.13 -8.95 -39.33
CA SER A 230 -5.20 -8.76 -37.88
C SER A 230 -4.77 -7.35 -37.52
N TRP A 231 -5.43 -6.79 -36.48
CA TRP A 231 -5.06 -5.47 -35.96
C TRP A 231 -5.04 -5.43 -34.44
N LEU A 232 -4.19 -4.55 -33.95
CA LEU A 232 -4.02 -4.29 -32.53
C LEU A 232 -4.05 -2.78 -32.29
N THR A 233 -4.75 -2.36 -31.23
CA THR A 233 -4.77 -0.97 -30.79
C THR A 233 -3.95 -0.77 -29.51
N GLY A 234 -3.42 0.44 -29.33
CA GLY A 234 -2.63 0.77 -28.16
C GLY A 234 -2.15 2.22 -28.18
N TRP A 235 -1.34 2.56 -27.21
CA TRP A 235 -0.79 3.90 -27.01
C TRP A 235 0.73 3.88 -27.10
N VAL A 236 1.28 4.88 -27.77
CA VAL A 236 2.72 5.05 -27.93
C VAL A 236 3.13 6.47 -27.56
N PRO A 237 4.20 6.66 -26.77
CA PRO A 237 4.75 7.99 -26.53
C PRO A 237 5.21 8.64 -27.83
N ALA A 238 4.91 9.93 -28.03
CA ALA A 238 5.31 10.66 -29.24
C ALA A 238 6.81 10.51 -29.54
N SER A 239 7.65 10.45 -28.53
CA SER A 239 9.10 10.23 -28.65
C SER A 239 9.50 8.85 -29.20
N ALA A 240 8.62 7.84 -29.09
CA ALA A 240 8.88 6.49 -29.58
C ALA A 240 8.29 6.20 -30.97
N VAL A 241 7.44 7.08 -31.48
CA VAL A 241 6.81 6.96 -32.80
C VAL A 241 7.81 6.66 -33.93
N PRO A 242 8.97 7.34 -34.05
CA PRO A 242 9.94 7.04 -35.11
C PRO A 242 10.44 5.59 -35.07
N ARG A 243 10.64 5.04 -33.87
CA ARG A 243 11.10 3.63 -33.68
C ARG A 243 10.03 2.63 -34.12
N VAL A 244 8.76 2.89 -33.74
CA VAL A 244 7.63 2.04 -34.15
C VAL A 244 7.46 2.09 -35.67
N ARG A 245 7.54 3.28 -36.28
CA ARG A 245 7.42 3.47 -37.73
C ARG A 245 8.53 2.74 -38.50
N ALA A 246 9.77 2.87 -38.06
CA ALA A 246 10.90 2.16 -38.68
C ALA A 246 10.73 0.63 -38.62
N LYS A 247 10.23 0.11 -37.47
CA LYS A 247 9.96 -1.32 -37.32
C LYS A 247 8.80 -1.78 -38.21
N ALA A 248 7.73 -0.98 -38.30
CA ALA A 248 6.59 -1.29 -39.15
C ALA A 248 6.99 -1.39 -40.64
N VAL A 249 7.77 -0.44 -41.13
CA VAL A 249 8.32 -0.49 -42.51
C VAL A 249 9.18 -1.76 -42.73
N SER A 250 10.05 -2.09 -41.79
CA SER A 250 10.94 -3.27 -41.92
C SER A 250 10.18 -4.59 -41.87
N ARG A 251 8.95 -4.63 -41.35
CA ARG A 251 8.13 -5.84 -41.22
C ARG A 251 6.90 -5.82 -42.15
N GLY A 252 6.73 -4.79 -42.97
CA GLY A 252 5.58 -4.66 -43.85
C GLY A 252 4.23 -4.47 -43.14
N TRP A 253 4.24 -3.88 -41.94
CA TRP A 253 3.00 -3.60 -41.21
C TRP A 253 2.37 -2.27 -41.65
N GLY A 254 1.05 -2.22 -41.71
CA GLY A 254 0.31 -0.98 -41.75
C GLY A 254 0.23 -0.35 -40.37
N ILE A 255 0.47 0.97 -40.26
CA ILE A 255 0.27 1.69 -39.02
C ILE A 255 -0.56 2.94 -39.24
N LEU A 256 -1.54 3.16 -38.36
CA LEU A 256 -2.29 4.39 -38.26
C LEU A 256 -1.96 5.03 -36.91
N LEU A 257 -1.50 6.27 -36.95
CA LEU A 257 -1.20 7.07 -35.77
C LEU A 257 -2.08 8.30 -35.77
N ARG A 258 -2.77 8.52 -34.65
CA ARG A 258 -3.62 9.70 -34.45
C ARG A 258 -3.43 10.28 -33.06
N GLU A 259 -3.87 11.49 -32.87
CA GLU A 259 -3.93 12.10 -31.55
C GLU A 259 -5.04 11.49 -30.70
N ALA A 260 -4.89 11.60 -29.38
CA ALA A 260 -5.94 11.20 -28.46
C ALA A 260 -7.18 12.06 -28.68
N ARG A 261 -8.35 11.45 -28.74
CA ARG A 261 -9.63 12.17 -28.80
C ARG A 261 -9.99 12.66 -27.40
N PRO A 262 -10.83 13.71 -27.30
CA PRO A 262 -11.25 14.25 -26.00
C PRO A 262 -12.01 13.26 -25.10
N ASP A 263 -12.66 12.26 -25.70
CA ASP A 263 -13.43 11.18 -25.07
C ASP A 263 -12.56 9.98 -24.64
N GLU A 264 -11.30 9.94 -25.08
CA GLU A 264 -10.38 8.87 -24.75
C GLU A 264 -9.52 9.22 -23.53
N THR A 265 -9.20 8.22 -22.75
CA THR A 265 -8.31 8.33 -21.57
C THR A 265 -6.98 7.61 -21.84
N PRO A 266 -5.98 8.29 -22.43
CA PRO A 266 -4.66 7.68 -22.66
C PRO A 266 -3.94 7.36 -21.34
N PRO A 267 -3.04 6.36 -21.33
CA PRO A 267 -2.19 6.09 -20.18
C PRO A 267 -1.23 7.25 -19.91
N THR A 268 -1.01 7.56 -18.64
CA THR A 268 -0.15 8.67 -18.24
C THR A 268 1.30 8.21 -18.04
N LEU A 269 2.22 8.80 -18.80
CA LEU A 269 3.66 8.65 -18.62
C LEU A 269 4.24 9.97 -18.12
N ILE A 270 4.68 9.98 -16.87
CA ILE A 270 5.29 11.17 -16.25
C ILE A 270 6.81 11.08 -16.41
N ARG A 271 7.42 12.13 -16.97
CA ARG A 271 8.88 12.30 -17.03
C ARG A 271 9.28 13.58 -16.31
N PRO A 272 9.42 13.56 -14.98
CA PRO A 272 9.86 14.72 -14.22
C PRO A 272 11.33 15.07 -14.52
N PRO A 273 11.78 16.29 -14.20
CA PRO A 273 13.18 16.68 -14.27
C PRO A 273 14.06 15.68 -13.49
N LYS A 274 15.35 15.59 -13.85
CA LYS A 274 16.25 14.53 -13.31
C LYS A 274 16.26 14.46 -11.78
N VAL A 275 16.24 15.59 -11.09
CA VAL A 275 16.24 15.69 -9.61
C VAL A 275 14.93 15.15 -9.01
N PHE A 276 13.81 15.33 -9.69
CA PHE A 276 12.48 14.96 -9.21
C PHE A 276 12.00 13.57 -9.68
N ARG A 277 12.82 12.83 -10.45
CA ARG A 277 12.48 11.48 -10.92
C ARG A 277 12.07 10.49 -9.82
N PRO A 278 12.65 10.54 -8.61
CA PRO A 278 12.25 9.62 -7.54
C PRO A 278 10.78 9.71 -7.15
N VAL A 279 10.09 10.84 -7.42
CA VAL A 279 8.65 10.99 -7.13
C VAL A 279 7.79 9.94 -7.85
N ALA A 280 8.25 9.44 -9.00
CA ALA A 280 7.56 8.38 -9.73
C ALA A 280 7.43 7.07 -8.91
N ALA A 281 8.44 6.77 -8.07
CA ALA A 281 8.35 5.64 -7.14
C ALA A 281 7.29 5.91 -6.04
N LEU A 282 7.18 7.15 -5.56
CA LEU A 282 6.17 7.53 -4.59
C LEU A 282 4.75 7.40 -5.17
N PHE A 283 4.50 7.91 -6.38
CA PHE A 283 3.22 7.76 -7.07
C PHE A 283 2.87 6.30 -7.32
N SER A 284 3.84 5.51 -7.78
CA SER A 284 3.66 4.06 -7.97
C SER A 284 3.36 3.34 -6.64
N GLY A 285 4.03 3.72 -5.55
CA GLY A 285 3.81 3.14 -4.23
C GLY A 285 2.45 3.51 -3.61
N LEU A 286 1.94 4.70 -3.92
CA LEU A 286 0.61 5.16 -3.50
C LEU A 286 -0.50 4.67 -4.44
N GLY A 287 -0.15 4.09 -5.59
CA GLY A 287 -1.13 3.66 -6.60
C GLY A 287 -1.89 4.80 -7.28
N ILE A 288 -1.31 6.02 -7.32
CA ILE A 288 -1.93 7.22 -7.89
C ILE A 288 -1.25 7.63 -9.18
N ALA A 289 -2.03 8.09 -10.15
CA ALA A 289 -1.54 8.71 -11.38
C ALA A 289 -2.46 9.87 -11.76
N PRO A 290 -1.91 11.05 -12.11
CA PRO A 290 -2.74 12.13 -12.65
C PRO A 290 -3.33 11.70 -13.99
N ALA A 291 -4.49 12.24 -14.34
CA ALA A 291 -5.08 12.00 -15.66
C ALA A 291 -4.20 12.60 -16.76
N TYR A 292 -4.32 12.07 -17.98
CA TYR A 292 -3.48 12.47 -19.11
C TYR A 292 -3.56 13.98 -19.41
N ASN A 293 -4.74 14.57 -19.26
CA ASN A 293 -4.98 16.00 -19.53
C ASN A 293 -4.66 16.91 -18.34
N GLU A 294 -4.17 16.36 -17.23
CA GLU A 294 -3.82 17.11 -16.03
C GLU A 294 -2.38 17.64 -16.08
N ALA A 295 -2.06 18.56 -15.18
CA ALA A 295 -0.70 19.09 -15.08
C ALA A 295 0.23 18.11 -14.33
N ASP A 296 1.51 18.11 -14.69
CA ASP A 296 2.55 17.37 -13.97
C ASP A 296 2.90 18.08 -12.66
N VAL A 297 2.37 17.60 -11.55
CA VAL A 297 2.61 18.15 -10.20
C VAL A 297 3.80 17.55 -9.46
N SER A 298 4.66 16.82 -10.14
CA SER A 298 5.80 16.11 -9.55
C SER A 298 6.70 17.01 -8.70
N VAL A 299 6.92 18.24 -9.13
CA VAL A 299 7.83 19.18 -8.45
C VAL A 299 7.24 19.67 -7.13
N PRO A 300 6.09 20.37 -7.09
CA PRO A 300 5.53 20.83 -5.83
C PRO A 300 5.16 19.67 -4.91
N PHE A 301 4.65 18.56 -5.46
CA PHE A 301 4.34 17.37 -4.67
C PHE A 301 5.56 16.89 -3.89
N LEU A 302 6.70 16.70 -4.52
CA LEU A 302 7.91 16.22 -3.83
C LEU A 302 8.44 17.25 -2.83
N CYS A 303 8.46 18.54 -3.18
CA CYS A 303 8.93 19.60 -2.29
C CYS A 303 8.10 19.68 -1.01
N TYR A 304 6.77 19.80 -1.13
CA TYR A 304 5.90 19.90 0.02
C TYR A 304 5.79 18.58 0.78
N PHE A 305 5.78 17.44 0.10
CA PHE A 305 5.80 16.15 0.76
C PHE A 305 7.08 15.96 1.61
N THR A 306 8.23 16.39 1.11
CA THR A 306 9.49 16.36 1.86
C THR A 306 9.42 17.23 3.11
N LEU A 307 8.84 18.43 2.99
CA LEU A 307 8.66 19.34 4.12
C LEU A 307 7.68 18.76 5.15
N PHE A 308 6.55 18.24 4.70
CA PHE A 308 5.54 17.61 5.58
C PHE A 308 6.11 16.37 6.26
N PHE A 309 6.89 15.56 5.55
CA PHE A 309 7.58 14.41 6.13
C PHE A 309 8.49 14.84 7.28
N ALA A 310 9.32 15.85 7.06
CA ALA A 310 10.25 16.36 8.07
C ALA A 310 9.51 16.90 9.31
N MET A 311 8.41 17.66 9.11
CA MET A 311 7.63 18.25 10.19
C MET A 311 6.81 17.22 10.97
N LEU A 312 6.24 16.20 10.30
CA LEU A 312 5.44 15.15 10.94
C LEU A 312 6.29 14.20 11.78
N VAL A 313 7.49 13.85 11.30
CA VAL A 313 8.46 13.10 12.12
C VAL A 313 8.94 13.98 13.27
N GLY A 314 9.19 15.26 13.02
CA GLY A 314 9.47 16.30 14.00
C GLY A 314 10.77 16.16 14.77
N ASP A 315 11.54 15.08 14.57
CA ASP A 315 12.70 14.72 15.40
C ASP A 315 13.90 14.29 14.55
N GLY A 316 15.04 14.99 14.72
CA GLY A 316 16.27 14.73 13.98
C GLY A 316 16.90 13.39 14.30
N GLY A 317 16.69 12.83 15.49
CA GLY A 317 17.20 11.52 15.87
C GLY A 317 16.59 10.40 15.04
N TYR A 318 15.28 10.43 14.82
CA TYR A 318 14.62 9.49 13.92
C TYR A 318 15.05 9.70 12.46
N GLY A 319 15.22 10.96 12.05
CA GLY A 319 15.79 11.29 10.74
C GLY A 319 17.17 10.68 10.53
N ALA A 320 18.04 10.75 11.53
CA ALA A 320 19.38 10.17 11.50
C ALA A 320 19.35 8.63 11.41
N ILE A 321 18.43 7.95 12.13
CA ILE A 321 18.25 6.50 12.02
C ILE A 321 17.83 6.12 10.60
N ILE A 322 16.84 6.80 10.02
CA ILE A 322 16.39 6.52 8.64
C ILE A 322 17.54 6.78 7.66
N LEU A 323 18.32 7.84 7.86
CA LEU A 323 19.46 8.17 7.00
C LEU A 323 20.55 7.10 7.08
N ALA A 324 20.86 6.60 8.27
CA ALA A 324 21.83 5.52 8.46
C ALA A 324 21.36 4.20 7.80
N LEU A 325 20.08 3.85 7.96
CA LEU A 325 19.49 2.68 7.29
C LEU A 325 19.50 2.83 5.76
N THR A 326 19.26 4.03 5.27
CA THR A 326 19.29 4.33 3.82
C THR A 326 20.72 4.26 3.28
N ALA A 327 21.69 4.80 4.01
CA ALA A 327 23.12 4.70 3.67
C ALA A 327 23.60 3.23 3.64
N TRP A 328 23.17 2.43 4.61
CA TRP A 328 23.42 1.00 4.61
C TRP A 328 22.74 0.28 3.42
N GLY A 329 21.51 0.67 3.08
CA GLY A 329 20.82 0.24 1.87
C GLY A 329 21.61 0.56 0.60
N TRP A 330 22.15 1.77 0.47
CA TRP A 330 23.04 2.17 -0.63
C TRP A 330 24.32 1.35 -0.67
N TYR A 331 24.94 1.10 0.49
CA TYR A 331 26.14 0.25 0.58
C TYR A 331 25.86 -1.17 0.08
N LYS A 332 24.76 -1.80 0.55
CA LYS A 332 24.36 -3.16 0.10
C LYS A 332 23.89 -3.22 -1.36
N THR A 333 23.49 -2.08 -1.95
CA THR A 333 23.00 -2.03 -3.32
C THR A 333 24.07 -1.56 -4.33
N LYS A 334 25.33 -1.40 -3.92
CA LYS A 334 26.43 -1.13 -4.85
C LYS A 334 26.48 -2.21 -5.95
N PRO A 335 26.66 -1.83 -7.23
CA PRO A 335 26.88 -2.82 -8.29
C PRO A 335 28.14 -3.62 -7.97
N GLN A 336 28.04 -4.93 -7.80
CA GLN A 336 29.20 -5.80 -7.86
C GLN A 336 29.56 -6.01 -9.33
N GLU A 337 30.85 -5.95 -9.66
CA GLU A 337 31.34 -6.28 -10.98
C GLU A 337 30.87 -7.69 -11.37
N GLY A 338 30.06 -7.81 -12.44
CA GLY A 338 29.44 -9.07 -12.88
C GLY A 338 28.06 -9.38 -12.30
N GLY A 339 27.47 -8.52 -11.46
CA GLY A 339 26.17 -8.76 -10.82
C GLY A 339 24.98 -8.20 -11.60
N ARG A 340 23.85 -8.89 -11.50
CA ARG A 340 22.54 -8.50 -12.05
C ARG A 340 22.18 -7.07 -11.62
N HIS A 341 21.93 -6.18 -12.57
CA HIS A 341 21.43 -4.82 -12.28
C HIS A 341 20.15 -4.91 -11.44
N ARG A 342 20.19 -4.34 -10.23
CA ARG A 342 19.00 -4.28 -9.38
C ARG A 342 17.94 -3.34 -9.98
N PRO A 343 16.65 -3.62 -9.74
CA PRO A 343 15.58 -2.84 -10.34
C PRO A 343 15.69 -1.36 -10.01
N VAL A 344 15.49 -0.52 -10.99
CA VAL A 344 15.52 0.97 -10.93
C VAL A 344 14.63 1.48 -9.79
N LEU A 345 13.56 0.76 -9.48
CA LEU A 345 12.61 1.08 -8.41
C LEU A 345 13.29 1.15 -7.03
N VAL A 346 14.16 0.19 -6.68
CA VAL A 346 14.87 0.17 -5.37
C VAL A 346 15.75 1.39 -5.21
N ARG A 347 16.48 1.78 -6.26
CA ARG A 347 17.33 2.99 -6.23
C ARG A 347 16.50 4.26 -6.08
N SER A 348 15.33 4.33 -6.72
CA SER A 348 14.41 5.47 -6.60
C SER A 348 13.86 5.61 -5.18
N TRP A 349 13.48 4.50 -4.52
CA TRP A 349 13.06 4.50 -3.12
C TRP A 349 14.18 4.91 -2.16
N LEU A 350 15.40 4.40 -2.37
CA LEU A 350 16.56 4.81 -1.57
C LEU A 350 16.87 6.31 -1.73
N THR A 351 16.73 6.84 -2.95
CA THR A 351 16.89 8.28 -3.19
C THR A 351 15.82 9.09 -2.46
N LEU A 352 14.55 8.69 -2.51
CA LEU A 352 13.46 9.33 -1.77
C LEU A 352 13.72 9.33 -0.26
N LEU A 353 14.06 8.17 0.30
CA LEU A 353 14.36 8.04 1.72
C LEU A 353 15.57 8.88 2.12
N THR A 354 16.60 9.01 1.26
CA THR A 354 17.74 9.90 1.51
C THR A 354 17.28 11.37 1.58
N VAL A 355 16.44 11.81 0.64
CA VAL A 355 15.92 13.19 0.63
C VAL A 355 15.07 13.45 1.88
N PHE A 356 14.15 12.55 2.21
CA PHE A 356 13.24 12.71 3.35
C PHE A 356 13.99 12.70 4.68
N SER A 357 14.90 11.74 4.87
CA SER A 357 15.69 11.66 6.10
C SER A 357 16.64 12.83 6.27
N SER A 358 17.27 13.32 5.19
CA SER A 358 18.12 14.51 5.23
C SER A 358 17.32 15.76 5.61
N ALA A 359 16.11 15.92 5.06
CA ALA A 359 15.22 17.00 5.44
C ALA A 359 14.77 16.91 6.91
N THR A 360 14.52 15.70 7.40
CA THR A 360 14.16 15.49 8.82
C THR A 360 15.31 15.79 9.76
N VAL A 361 16.54 15.42 9.40
CA VAL A 361 17.76 15.80 10.16
C VAL A 361 17.93 17.32 10.18
N ALA A 362 17.76 17.98 9.03
CA ALA A 362 17.82 19.44 8.95
C ALA A 362 16.73 20.10 9.82
N TRP A 363 15.50 19.57 9.80
CA TRP A 363 14.42 20.03 10.66
C TRP A 363 14.75 19.88 12.14
N GLY A 364 15.28 18.70 12.54
CA GLY A 364 15.70 18.43 13.92
C GLY A 364 16.83 19.36 14.40
N LEU A 365 17.74 19.78 13.51
CA LEU A 365 18.75 20.81 13.80
C LEU A 365 18.12 22.20 14.00
N LEU A 366 17.19 22.59 13.12
CA LEU A 366 16.53 23.89 13.18
C LEU A 366 15.62 24.04 14.41
N SER A 367 14.89 22.97 14.78
CA SER A 367 13.98 22.93 15.93
C SER A 367 14.66 22.49 17.23
N ASN A 368 15.91 22.02 17.16
CA ASN A 368 16.68 21.43 18.25
C ASN A 368 15.95 20.27 18.97
N THR A 369 15.38 19.33 18.19
CA THR A 369 14.67 18.14 18.70
C THR A 369 15.39 16.86 18.28
N TRP A 370 15.91 16.10 19.25
CA TRP A 370 16.65 14.86 19.05
C TRP A 370 16.22 13.83 20.10
N PHE A 371 15.47 12.82 19.68
CA PHE A 371 14.86 11.82 20.57
C PHE A 371 14.06 12.47 21.71
N GLY A 372 13.33 13.55 21.42
CA GLY A 372 12.58 14.31 22.40
C GLY A 372 13.41 15.27 23.27
N ALA A 373 14.73 15.30 23.15
CA ALA A 373 15.62 16.19 23.90
C ALA A 373 16.31 17.21 22.98
N GLY A 374 16.82 18.30 23.52
CA GLY A 374 17.65 19.27 22.80
C GLY A 374 19.13 18.93 22.89
N LEU A 375 19.89 19.16 21.82
CA LEU A 375 21.36 19.05 21.82
C LEU A 375 21.98 20.35 22.35
N PRO A 376 22.74 20.32 23.46
CA PRO A 376 23.31 21.52 24.05
C PRO A 376 24.20 22.30 23.08
N PHE A 377 25.00 21.59 22.27
CA PHE A 377 25.94 22.22 21.33
C PHE A 377 25.26 22.82 20.09
N ALA A 378 24.08 22.34 19.71
CA ALA A 378 23.35 22.85 18.56
C ALA A 378 22.52 24.10 18.86
N ARG A 379 22.26 24.37 20.14
CA ARG A 379 21.37 25.44 20.60
C ARG A 379 21.80 26.83 20.17
N ASP A 380 23.09 27.09 20.09
CA ASP A 380 23.62 28.44 19.87
C ASP A 380 23.86 28.74 18.38
N TRP A 381 24.12 27.76 17.53
CA TRP A 381 24.52 27.98 16.13
C TRP A 381 23.56 27.42 15.08
N ALA A 382 22.82 26.37 15.38
CA ALA A 382 21.93 25.74 14.40
C ALA A 382 20.44 25.96 14.70
N THR A 383 20.08 26.14 15.97
CA THR A 383 18.68 26.27 16.40
C THR A 383 18.11 27.63 16.02
N VAL A 384 16.98 27.63 15.32
CA VAL A 384 16.22 28.85 15.06
C VAL A 384 15.38 29.17 16.31
N LYS A 385 15.78 30.17 17.07
CA LYS A 385 15.13 30.56 18.35
C LYS A 385 13.63 30.79 18.19
N TRP A 386 13.21 31.31 17.05
CA TRP A 386 11.81 31.54 16.72
C TRP A 386 10.99 30.23 16.63
N LEU A 387 11.60 29.13 16.15
CA LEU A 387 10.97 27.79 16.08
C LEU A 387 10.98 27.07 17.43
N ALA A 388 11.97 27.36 18.26
CA ALA A 388 12.12 26.75 19.59
C ALA A 388 11.29 27.47 20.68
N ASP A 389 10.43 28.41 20.32
CA ASP A 389 9.57 29.14 21.25
C ASP A 389 8.57 28.20 21.94
N PRO A 390 8.55 28.14 23.28
CA PRO A 390 7.63 27.28 24.02
C PRO A 390 6.14 27.66 23.88
N SER A 391 5.84 28.86 23.36
CA SER A 391 4.45 29.31 23.14
C SER A 391 3.71 28.57 22.01
N TYR A 392 4.46 27.84 21.17
CA TYR A 392 3.96 27.15 19.97
C TYR A 392 3.25 28.03 18.92
N GLY A 393 3.00 29.31 19.19
CA GLY A 393 2.35 30.24 18.28
C GLY A 393 3.11 30.39 16.97
N ASN A 394 4.43 30.51 17.05
CA ASN A 394 5.32 30.61 15.89
C ASN A 394 5.30 29.35 15.01
N MET A 395 5.23 28.19 15.63
CA MET A 395 5.15 26.92 14.89
C MET A 395 3.79 26.77 14.18
N MET A 396 2.69 27.15 14.83
CA MET A 396 1.37 27.20 14.20
C MET A 396 1.34 28.18 13.04
N LEU A 397 1.91 29.40 13.24
CA LEU A 397 2.04 30.39 12.16
C LEU A 397 2.77 29.81 10.95
N LEU A 398 3.89 29.12 11.19
CA LEU A 398 4.66 28.46 10.11
C LEU A 398 3.81 27.43 9.37
N CYS A 399 3.07 26.58 10.08
CA CYS A 399 2.21 25.57 9.48
C CYS A 399 1.11 26.17 8.61
N PHE A 400 0.44 27.22 9.10
CA PHE A 400 -0.57 27.92 8.31
C PHE A 400 0.04 28.66 7.11
N THR A 401 1.23 29.26 7.28
CA THR A 401 1.94 29.93 6.17
C THR A 401 2.33 28.91 5.08
N ILE A 402 2.84 27.75 5.46
CA ILE A 402 3.15 26.65 4.53
C ILE A 402 1.85 26.18 3.83
N GLY A 403 0.76 26.01 4.58
CA GLY A 403 -0.54 25.63 4.04
C GLY A 403 -1.07 26.65 3.04
N ALA A 404 -1.11 27.91 3.42
CA ALA A 404 -1.54 29.01 2.54
C ALA A 404 -0.68 29.08 1.28
N SER A 405 0.65 29.02 1.41
CA SER A 405 1.56 29.03 0.26
C SER A 405 1.31 27.85 -0.69
N HIS A 406 1.06 26.65 -0.14
CA HIS A 406 0.78 25.45 -0.92
C HIS A 406 -0.52 25.59 -1.74
N LEU A 407 -1.59 26.07 -1.11
CA LEU A 407 -2.88 26.26 -1.76
C LEU A 407 -2.87 27.44 -2.75
N ILE A 408 -2.20 28.56 -2.40
CA ILE A 408 -2.04 29.71 -3.30
C ILE A 408 -1.27 29.30 -4.55
N ILE A 409 -0.16 28.57 -4.41
CA ILE A 409 0.62 28.06 -5.55
C ILE A 409 -0.27 27.17 -6.44
N ALA A 410 -1.11 26.31 -5.88
CA ALA A 410 -2.05 25.49 -6.64
C ALA A 410 -3.00 26.33 -7.49
N ARG A 411 -3.61 27.36 -6.90
CA ARG A 411 -4.56 28.28 -7.58
C ARG A 411 -3.86 29.14 -8.64
N VAL A 412 -2.74 29.75 -8.29
CA VAL A 412 -1.94 30.57 -9.23
C VAL A 412 -1.48 29.72 -10.41
N TRP A 413 -1.01 28.51 -10.15
CA TRP A 413 -0.61 27.61 -11.24
C TRP A 413 -1.79 27.19 -12.10
N SER A 414 -2.97 26.95 -11.51
CA SER A 414 -4.19 26.68 -12.27
C SER A 414 -4.54 27.88 -13.15
N GLY A 415 -4.46 29.11 -12.63
CA GLY A 415 -4.65 30.34 -13.40
C GLY A 415 -3.67 30.47 -14.56
N ILE A 416 -2.37 30.27 -14.31
CA ILE A 416 -1.33 30.33 -15.36
C ILE A 416 -1.58 29.28 -16.46
N SER A 417 -2.02 28.07 -16.08
CA SER A 417 -2.32 27.00 -17.05
C SER A 417 -3.49 27.35 -17.97
N MET A 418 -4.37 28.28 -17.55
CA MET A 418 -5.56 28.73 -18.29
C MET A 418 -5.45 30.19 -18.75
N ILE A 419 -4.23 30.73 -18.92
CA ILE A 419 -4.01 32.17 -19.15
C ILE A 419 -4.69 32.70 -20.43
N ASN A 420 -4.93 31.81 -21.40
CA ASN A 420 -5.61 32.15 -22.65
C ASN A 420 -7.16 32.26 -22.48
N ASP A 421 -7.67 31.85 -21.32
CA ASP A 421 -9.10 31.87 -21.03
C ASP A 421 -9.38 32.89 -19.90
N ARG A 422 -10.50 33.65 -20.02
CA ARG A 422 -10.89 34.61 -18.97
C ARG A 422 -11.13 33.98 -17.60
N VAL A 423 -11.37 32.67 -17.56
CA VAL A 423 -11.51 31.89 -16.32
C VAL A 423 -10.23 31.93 -15.47
N CYS A 424 -9.07 32.26 -16.04
CA CYS A 424 -7.82 32.43 -15.28
C CYS A 424 -7.95 33.47 -14.16
N LEU A 425 -8.71 34.56 -14.39
CA LEU A 425 -8.96 35.62 -13.42
C LEU A 425 -9.71 35.12 -12.17
N SER A 426 -10.64 34.18 -12.37
CA SER A 426 -11.32 33.51 -11.27
C SER A 426 -10.33 32.71 -10.38
N GLN A 427 -9.33 32.07 -10.96
CA GLN A 427 -8.32 31.34 -10.17
C GLN A 427 -7.42 32.27 -9.35
N PHE A 428 -7.07 33.44 -9.88
CA PHE A 428 -6.37 34.47 -9.09
C PHE A 428 -7.27 35.04 -7.99
N GLY A 429 -8.58 35.22 -8.23
CA GLY A 429 -9.54 35.55 -7.20
C GLY A 429 -9.60 34.50 -6.09
N TRP A 430 -9.60 33.20 -6.44
CA TRP A 430 -9.52 32.12 -5.46
C TRP A 430 -8.21 32.13 -4.65
N ALA A 431 -7.08 32.49 -5.27
CA ALA A 431 -5.81 32.63 -4.57
C ALA A 431 -5.88 33.76 -3.51
N GLY A 432 -6.55 34.87 -3.83
CA GLY A 432 -6.80 35.94 -2.86
C GLY A 432 -7.72 35.50 -1.72
N ILE A 433 -8.81 34.79 -2.02
CA ILE A 433 -9.69 34.22 -0.97
C ILE A 433 -8.90 33.33 -0.01
N VAL A 434 -8.00 32.46 -0.52
CA VAL A 434 -7.12 31.63 0.31
C VAL A 434 -6.22 32.50 1.19
N PHE A 435 -5.68 33.60 0.66
CA PHE A 435 -4.86 34.53 1.43
C PHE A 435 -5.67 35.22 2.55
N PHE A 436 -6.88 35.68 2.26
CA PHE A 436 -7.79 36.23 3.27
C PHE A 436 -8.11 35.22 4.37
N MET A 437 -8.42 33.96 3.98
CA MET A 437 -8.73 32.88 4.92
C MET A 437 -7.53 32.51 5.79
N TYR A 438 -6.30 32.59 5.26
CA TYR A 438 -5.07 32.43 6.04
C TYR A 438 -4.99 33.48 7.16
N TRP A 439 -5.21 34.76 6.83
CA TRP A 439 -5.18 35.82 7.83
C TRP A 439 -6.29 35.64 8.88
N THR A 440 -7.49 35.27 8.42
CA THR A 440 -8.63 34.97 9.29
C THR A 440 -8.31 33.82 10.25
N THR A 441 -7.72 32.73 9.74
CA THR A 441 -7.31 31.59 10.59
C THR A 441 -6.29 32.00 11.65
N CYS A 442 -5.26 32.75 11.27
CA CYS A 442 -4.26 33.25 12.22
C CYS A 442 -4.86 34.19 13.29
N SER A 443 -5.88 34.98 12.94
CA SER A 443 -6.59 35.83 13.87
C SER A 443 -7.51 35.05 14.82
N ILE A 444 -8.23 34.04 14.33
CA ILE A 444 -9.10 33.16 15.15
C ILE A 444 -8.26 32.41 16.19
N VAL A 445 -7.07 31.93 15.80
CA VAL A 445 -6.15 31.21 16.70
C VAL A 445 -5.43 32.17 17.67
N GLY A 446 -5.57 33.48 17.47
CA GLY A 446 -4.95 34.49 18.36
C GLY A 446 -3.47 34.77 18.06
N ILE A 447 -2.96 34.31 16.88
CA ILE A 447 -1.59 34.59 16.46
C ILE A 447 -1.44 36.07 16.04
N PHE A 448 -2.44 36.58 15.31
CA PHE A 448 -2.51 37.99 14.94
C PHE A 448 -3.50 38.73 15.83
N SER A 449 -3.05 39.79 16.50
CA SER A 449 -3.87 40.63 17.38
C SER A 449 -4.68 41.69 16.63
N THR A 450 -4.28 42.01 15.40
CA THR A 450 -4.91 43.05 14.59
C THR A 450 -5.35 42.50 13.23
N PHE A 451 -6.54 42.91 12.80
CA PHE A 451 -7.10 42.58 11.50
C PHE A 451 -7.06 43.81 10.61
N PRO A 452 -6.13 43.93 9.63
CA PRO A 452 -5.99 45.10 8.79
C PRO A 452 -7.20 45.35 7.91
N SER A 453 -7.69 46.60 7.87
CA SER A 453 -8.90 46.97 7.11
C SER A 453 -8.76 46.77 5.59
N TRP A 454 -7.54 46.80 5.03
CA TRP A 454 -7.31 46.57 3.61
C TRP A 454 -7.67 45.13 3.16
N LEU A 455 -7.66 44.17 4.07
CA LEU A 455 -8.07 42.78 3.77
C LEU A 455 -9.53 42.67 3.32
N TYR A 456 -10.42 43.52 3.83
CA TYR A 456 -11.80 43.53 3.37
C TYR A 456 -11.93 44.00 1.92
N TRP A 457 -11.08 44.95 1.49
CA TRP A 457 -10.99 45.36 0.10
C TRP A 457 -10.41 44.26 -0.78
N GLU A 458 -9.37 43.59 -0.33
CA GLU A 458 -8.80 42.42 -0.99
C GLU A 458 -9.84 41.33 -1.21
N LEU A 459 -10.60 40.96 -0.15
CA LEU A 459 -11.70 40.00 -0.25
C LEU A 459 -12.77 40.45 -1.26
N GLY A 460 -13.15 41.73 -1.22
CA GLY A 460 -14.12 42.28 -2.17
C GLY A 460 -13.69 42.14 -3.62
N VAL A 461 -12.44 42.47 -3.92
CA VAL A 461 -11.84 42.29 -5.26
C VAL A 461 -11.79 40.81 -5.64
N SER A 462 -11.34 39.96 -4.74
CA SER A 462 -11.22 38.52 -4.95
C SER A 462 -12.58 37.87 -5.24
N LEU A 463 -13.60 38.21 -4.47
CA LEU A 463 -14.97 37.76 -4.72
C LEU A 463 -15.52 38.28 -6.06
N ALA A 464 -15.28 39.55 -6.39
CA ALA A 464 -15.70 40.12 -7.69
C ALA A 464 -15.06 39.36 -8.86
N LEU A 465 -13.77 39.01 -8.78
CA LEU A 465 -13.09 38.20 -9.77
C LEU A 465 -13.67 36.79 -9.88
N VAL A 466 -13.96 36.15 -8.76
CA VAL A 466 -14.56 34.82 -8.74
C VAL A 466 -15.98 34.86 -9.33
N PHE A 467 -16.85 35.73 -8.86
CA PHE A 467 -18.22 35.83 -9.38
C PHE A 467 -18.29 36.24 -10.84
N GLY A 468 -17.40 37.16 -11.27
CA GLY A 468 -17.40 37.69 -12.64
C GLY A 468 -16.84 36.74 -13.69
N PHE A 469 -15.88 35.85 -13.31
CA PHE A 469 -15.10 35.10 -14.27
C PHE A 469 -15.15 33.56 -14.08
N THR A 470 -15.93 33.04 -13.12
CA THR A 470 -16.06 31.59 -12.92
C THR A 470 -16.80 30.91 -14.07
N LEU A 471 -17.84 31.57 -14.62
CA LEU A 471 -18.63 31.02 -15.71
C LEU A 471 -18.50 31.88 -16.97
N LYS A 472 -18.45 31.23 -18.12
CA LYS A 472 -18.63 31.92 -19.41
C LYS A 472 -20.10 32.30 -19.57
N GLY A 473 -20.38 33.45 -20.19
CA GLY A 473 -21.74 33.97 -20.35
C GLY A 473 -22.76 32.96 -20.91
N ASN A 474 -22.32 32.08 -21.82
CA ASN A 474 -23.14 31.01 -22.39
C ASN A 474 -23.44 29.85 -21.42
N GLU A 475 -22.67 29.69 -20.35
CA GLU A 475 -22.80 28.59 -19.37
C GLU A 475 -23.66 28.99 -18.17
N LEU A 476 -24.01 30.27 -18.03
CA LEU A 476 -24.71 30.80 -16.85
C LEU A 476 -26.07 30.10 -16.61
N LYS A 477 -26.78 29.71 -17.68
CA LYS A 477 -28.08 29.02 -17.57
C LYS A 477 -27.94 27.54 -17.19
N SER A 478 -26.87 26.86 -17.61
CA SER A 478 -26.67 25.44 -17.37
C SER A 478 -25.92 25.15 -16.06
N ARG A 479 -25.02 26.06 -15.63
CA ARG A 479 -24.13 25.89 -14.47
C ARG A 479 -24.35 26.95 -13.37
N GLY A 480 -25.45 27.68 -13.38
CA GLY A 480 -25.77 28.72 -12.40
C GLY A 480 -25.78 28.22 -10.94
N ILE A 481 -26.05 26.93 -10.73
CA ILE A 481 -25.97 26.29 -9.41
C ILE A 481 -24.56 26.41 -8.82
N GLU A 482 -23.52 26.41 -9.65
CA GLU A 482 -22.13 26.56 -9.16
C GLU A 482 -21.88 27.91 -8.50
N LEU A 483 -22.52 28.98 -9.01
CA LEU A 483 -22.48 30.29 -8.37
C LEU A 483 -23.18 30.29 -7.00
N GLY A 484 -24.28 29.55 -6.88
CA GLY A 484 -24.97 29.38 -5.59
C GLY A 484 -24.14 28.59 -4.55
N MET A 485 -23.21 27.72 -5.01
CA MET A 485 -22.32 26.96 -4.14
C MET A 485 -21.05 27.73 -3.72
N LEU A 486 -20.78 28.92 -4.31
CA LEU A 486 -19.58 29.69 -3.99
C LEU A 486 -19.39 30.01 -2.51
N PRO A 487 -20.41 30.42 -1.73
CA PRO A 487 -20.23 30.67 -0.31
C PRO A 487 -19.77 29.44 0.47
N LEU A 488 -20.29 28.26 0.11
CA LEU A 488 -19.85 26.99 0.71
C LEU A 488 -18.40 26.67 0.35
N ASN A 489 -18.00 26.91 -0.89
CA ASN A 489 -16.62 26.70 -1.34
C ASN A 489 -15.64 27.66 -0.65
N VAL A 490 -16.05 28.92 -0.41
CA VAL A 490 -15.26 29.90 0.36
C VAL A 490 -15.07 29.43 1.80
N MET A 491 -16.12 28.92 2.44
CA MET A 491 -16.01 28.33 3.79
C MET A 491 -15.15 27.07 3.80
N SER A 492 -15.19 26.26 2.76
CA SER A 492 -14.30 25.09 2.63
C SER A 492 -12.83 25.49 2.59
N CYS A 493 -12.47 26.60 1.94
CA CYS A 493 -11.09 27.10 1.92
C CYS A 493 -10.55 27.40 3.35
N LEU A 494 -11.39 27.86 4.26
CA LEU A 494 -11.02 28.05 5.65
C LEU A 494 -10.66 26.70 6.31
N GLY A 495 -11.51 25.68 6.08
CA GLY A 495 -11.26 24.32 6.57
C GLY A 495 -9.98 23.72 6.01
N ASP A 496 -9.71 23.98 4.73
CA ASP A 496 -8.47 23.50 4.07
C ASP A 496 -7.22 24.09 4.73
N ILE A 497 -7.20 25.39 5.06
CA ILE A 497 -6.08 26.03 5.74
C ILE A 497 -5.94 25.50 7.18
N ILE A 498 -7.05 25.40 7.92
CA ILE A 498 -7.05 24.86 9.28
C ILE A 498 -6.52 23.41 9.29
N SER A 499 -6.74 22.64 8.22
CA SER A 499 -6.23 21.28 8.08
C SER A 499 -4.72 21.16 8.25
N TYR A 500 -3.95 22.23 7.97
CA TYR A 500 -2.49 22.22 8.14
C TYR A 500 -2.04 22.29 9.60
N VAL A 501 -2.94 22.59 10.55
CA VAL A 501 -2.62 22.46 11.99
C VAL A 501 -2.20 21.05 12.37
N ARG A 502 -2.59 20.04 11.59
CA ARG A 502 -2.15 18.65 11.77
C ARG A 502 -0.63 18.48 11.71
N LEU A 503 0.06 19.26 10.88
CA LEU A 503 1.53 19.21 10.83
C LEU A 503 2.13 19.58 12.18
N PHE A 504 1.60 20.62 12.80
CA PHE A 504 1.98 21.05 14.13
C PHE A 504 1.56 20.02 15.20
N ALA A 505 0.27 19.65 15.24
CA ALA A 505 -0.29 18.83 16.30
C ALA A 505 0.38 17.44 16.35
N VAL A 506 0.59 16.80 15.19
CA VAL A 506 1.18 15.47 15.11
C VAL A 506 2.69 15.52 15.38
N GLY A 507 3.39 16.52 14.83
CA GLY A 507 4.83 16.70 15.09
C GLY A 507 5.09 16.98 16.58
N LEU A 508 4.28 17.85 17.21
CA LEU A 508 4.36 18.11 18.64
C LEU A 508 4.04 16.87 19.48
N ALA A 509 3.00 16.10 19.10
CA ALA A 509 2.65 14.86 19.79
C ALA A 509 3.81 13.85 19.76
N SER A 510 4.47 13.69 18.61
CA SER A 510 5.64 12.83 18.49
C SER A 510 6.77 13.23 19.45
N VAL A 511 7.09 14.53 19.50
CA VAL A 511 8.13 15.05 20.41
C VAL A 511 7.72 14.84 21.88
N LYS A 512 6.46 15.13 22.26
CA LYS A 512 5.96 14.95 23.63
C LYS A 512 5.93 13.50 24.07
N VAL A 513 5.56 12.57 23.18
CA VAL A 513 5.64 11.13 23.45
C VAL A 513 7.07 10.72 23.74
N ALA A 514 8.03 11.15 22.90
CA ALA A 514 9.46 10.85 23.14
C ALA A 514 9.94 11.41 24.50
N GLN A 515 9.57 12.67 24.84
CA GLN A 515 9.90 13.29 26.12
C GLN A 515 9.34 12.48 27.29
N ASN A 516 8.07 12.11 27.27
CA ASN A 516 7.43 11.36 28.34
C ASN A 516 8.09 9.99 28.58
N PHE A 517 8.46 9.27 27.52
CA PHE A 517 9.18 8.01 27.66
C PHE A 517 10.60 8.21 28.21
N ASN A 518 11.30 9.28 27.81
CA ASN A 518 12.59 9.66 28.37
C ASN A 518 12.48 9.95 29.87
N ASP A 519 11.53 10.78 30.28
CA ASP A 519 11.31 11.15 31.66
C ASP A 519 10.94 9.93 32.53
N MET A 520 10.09 9.05 32.00
CA MET A 520 9.75 7.78 32.65
C MET A 520 10.96 6.86 32.83
N ALA A 521 11.80 6.75 31.80
CA ALA A 521 13.00 5.91 31.87
C ALA A 521 14.03 6.45 32.86
N VAL A 522 14.25 7.77 32.89
CA VAL A 522 15.19 8.42 33.82
C VAL A 522 14.65 8.44 35.25
N GLY A 523 13.33 8.65 35.43
CA GLY A 523 12.65 8.73 36.73
C GLY A 523 12.54 7.42 37.52
N LEU A 524 13.00 6.28 36.99
CA LEU A 524 12.98 5.00 37.70
C LEU A 524 13.78 5.05 39.00
N ALA A 525 13.12 4.87 40.14
CA ALA A 525 13.72 4.81 41.47
C ALA A 525 14.25 3.41 41.78
N LEU A 526 15.16 2.88 40.92
CA LEU A 526 15.78 1.55 41.10
C LEU A 526 17.28 1.68 41.32
N PRO A 527 17.93 0.70 42.02
CA PRO A 527 19.38 0.62 42.15
C PRO A 527 20.03 0.60 40.75
N ILE A 528 21.15 1.32 40.59
CA ILE A 528 21.78 1.58 39.31
C ILE A 528 22.11 0.30 38.51
N TRP A 529 22.43 -0.77 39.16
CA TRP A 529 22.82 -2.06 38.57
C TRP A 529 21.63 -2.87 38.03
N ILE A 530 20.38 -2.60 38.49
CA ILE A 530 19.15 -3.22 37.94
C ILE A 530 18.44 -2.26 36.99
N LYS A 531 18.61 -0.94 37.18
CA LYS A 531 17.90 0.12 36.43
C LYS A 531 18.06 0.01 34.91
N TRP A 532 19.20 -0.50 34.41
CA TRP A 532 19.51 -0.54 32.98
C TRP A 532 18.54 -1.40 32.18
N ILE A 533 18.03 -2.50 32.70
CA ILE A 533 17.13 -3.41 31.99
C ILE A 533 15.79 -2.71 31.70
N PRO A 534 15.02 -2.24 32.72
CA PRO A 534 13.76 -1.56 32.45
C PRO A 534 13.95 -0.21 31.72
N LEU A 535 15.05 0.52 31.93
CA LEU A 535 15.37 1.75 31.21
C LEU A 535 15.48 1.49 29.71
N VAL A 536 16.29 0.53 29.30
CA VAL A 536 16.46 0.19 27.87
C VAL A 536 15.16 -0.32 27.29
N LEU A 537 14.39 -1.12 28.03
CA LEU A 537 13.10 -1.64 27.58
C LEU A 537 12.09 -0.50 27.33
N ILE A 538 11.96 0.44 28.27
CA ILE A 538 11.06 1.60 28.14
C ILE A 538 11.45 2.47 26.96
N LEU A 539 12.74 2.78 26.80
CA LEU A 539 13.21 3.58 25.67
C LEU A 539 12.99 2.85 24.34
N LEU A 540 13.29 1.55 24.24
CA LEU A 540 13.10 0.77 23.03
C LEU A 540 11.63 0.70 22.63
N VAL A 541 10.73 0.41 23.58
CA VAL A 541 9.29 0.35 23.32
C VAL A 541 8.75 1.74 23.01
N GLY A 542 9.10 2.76 23.78
CA GLY A 542 8.60 4.13 23.62
C GLY A 542 9.03 4.75 22.29
N HIS A 543 10.32 4.72 21.98
CA HIS A 543 10.82 5.25 20.70
C HIS A 543 10.41 4.39 19.52
N GLY A 544 10.32 3.06 19.67
CA GLY A 544 9.83 2.16 18.62
C GLY A 544 8.36 2.44 18.27
N LEU A 545 7.52 2.61 19.29
CA LEU A 545 6.11 2.98 19.10
C LEU A 545 5.98 4.36 18.45
N ASN A 546 6.73 5.35 18.93
CA ASN A 546 6.71 6.70 18.38
C ASN A 546 7.18 6.73 16.90
N PHE A 547 8.21 5.97 16.57
CA PHE A 547 8.68 5.82 15.19
C PHE A 547 7.61 5.18 14.28
N ALA A 548 6.90 4.14 14.76
CA ALA A 548 5.80 3.53 14.03
C ALA A 548 4.63 4.51 13.83
N MET A 549 4.26 5.28 14.87
CA MET A 549 3.24 6.33 14.78
C MET A 549 3.62 7.44 13.80
N ALA A 550 4.89 7.86 13.77
CA ALA A 550 5.38 8.84 12.80
C ALA A 550 5.24 8.32 11.36
N GLY A 551 5.58 7.05 11.10
CA GLY A 551 5.38 6.41 9.79
C GLY A 551 3.92 6.38 9.36
N LEU A 552 3.00 6.00 10.25
CA LEU A 552 1.56 6.03 9.98
C LEU A 552 1.06 7.46 9.71
N SER A 553 1.53 8.43 10.48
CA SER A 553 1.15 9.84 10.35
C SER A 553 1.55 10.41 8.98
N ILE A 554 2.70 10.04 8.44
CA ILE A 554 3.13 10.45 7.09
C ILE A 554 2.14 9.92 6.05
N LEU A 555 1.76 8.64 6.12
CA LEU A 555 0.84 8.03 5.17
C LEU A 555 -0.55 8.67 5.24
N VAL A 556 -1.03 8.99 6.44
CA VAL A 556 -2.39 9.55 6.61
C VAL A 556 -2.41 11.06 6.34
N HIS A 557 -1.44 11.82 6.83
CA HIS A 557 -1.52 13.29 6.82
C HIS A 557 -0.76 13.93 5.68
N ALA A 558 0.52 13.54 5.41
CA ALA A 558 1.28 14.14 4.33
C ALA A 558 0.71 13.77 2.95
N VAL A 559 0.29 12.51 2.76
CA VAL A 559 -0.37 12.09 1.52
C VAL A 559 -1.65 12.88 1.32
N ARG A 560 -2.51 12.97 2.35
CA ARG A 560 -3.79 13.66 2.26
C ARG A 560 -3.64 15.15 1.87
N LEU A 561 -2.74 15.90 2.53
CA LEU A 561 -2.51 17.32 2.22
C LEU A 561 -2.13 17.55 0.75
N ASN A 562 -1.37 16.62 0.15
CA ASN A 562 -0.98 16.71 -1.25
C ASN A 562 -2.05 16.18 -2.22
N THR A 563 -2.74 15.07 -1.88
CA THR A 563 -3.68 14.41 -2.80
C THR A 563 -5.11 14.94 -2.71
N LEU A 564 -5.50 15.55 -1.61
CA LEU A 564 -6.83 16.13 -1.47
C LEU A 564 -6.76 17.66 -1.49
N GLU A 565 -6.17 18.28 -0.47
CA GLU A 565 -6.21 19.74 -0.32
C GLU A 565 -5.54 20.45 -1.53
N PHE A 566 -4.30 20.09 -1.87
CA PHE A 566 -3.62 20.68 -3.03
C PHE A 566 -4.32 20.33 -4.35
N SER A 567 -4.70 19.07 -4.51
CA SER A 567 -5.29 18.59 -5.76
C SER A 567 -6.65 19.22 -6.05
N ASN A 568 -7.49 19.42 -5.03
CA ASN A 568 -8.76 20.14 -5.16
C ASN A 568 -8.55 21.58 -5.63
N HIS A 569 -7.56 22.27 -5.07
CA HIS A 569 -7.24 23.64 -5.47
C HIS A 569 -6.58 23.73 -6.85
N LYS A 570 -5.84 22.71 -7.27
CA LYS A 570 -5.24 22.64 -8.63
C LYS A 570 -6.21 22.10 -9.67
N GLY A 571 -7.25 21.36 -9.27
CA GLY A 571 -8.19 20.68 -10.17
C GLY A 571 -7.61 19.37 -10.72
N ILE A 572 -7.06 18.52 -9.85
CA ILE A 572 -6.51 17.19 -10.19
C ILE A 572 -7.42 16.13 -9.60
N SER A 573 -7.83 15.17 -10.44
CA SER A 573 -8.74 14.08 -10.05
C SER A 573 -8.03 12.78 -9.69
N TRP A 574 -6.75 12.62 -10.05
CA TRP A 574 -5.99 11.38 -9.91
C TRP A 574 -6.66 10.16 -10.57
N ALA A 575 -7.46 10.40 -11.60
CA ALA A 575 -8.23 9.38 -12.33
C ALA A 575 -7.43 8.72 -13.48
N GLY A 576 -6.14 9.01 -13.59
CA GLY A 576 -5.28 8.45 -14.61
C GLY A 576 -4.81 7.03 -14.27
N TYR A 577 -4.30 6.33 -15.28
CA TYR A 577 -3.60 5.07 -15.10
C TYR A 577 -2.20 5.12 -15.71
N ALA A 578 -1.28 4.38 -15.09
CA ALA A 578 0.12 4.45 -15.46
C ALA A 578 0.40 3.78 -16.80
N PHE A 579 1.25 4.41 -17.62
CA PHE A 579 1.76 3.80 -18.84
C PHE A 579 2.60 2.56 -18.52
N ALA A 580 2.13 1.39 -18.92
CA ALA A 580 2.80 0.10 -18.79
C ALA A 580 3.17 -0.42 -20.19
N PRO A 581 4.42 -0.25 -20.64
CA PRO A 581 4.81 -0.73 -21.96
C PRO A 581 4.80 -2.26 -22.01
N PHE A 582 4.26 -2.81 -23.10
CA PHE A 582 4.34 -4.22 -23.44
C PHE A 582 5.78 -4.57 -23.80
N LYS A 583 6.50 -5.15 -22.86
CA LYS A 583 7.93 -5.48 -22.98
C LYS A 583 8.24 -6.80 -22.28
N LYS A 584 9.34 -7.42 -22.64
CA LYS A 584 9.89 -8.56 -21.90
C LYS A 584 10.55 -8.07 -20.60
N HIS A 585 10.28 -8.76 -19.48
CA HIS A 585 10.82 -8.42 -18.16
C HIS A 585 12.20 -9.02 -17.90
#